data_fd7f1676524330f96bfcd101c85fa9fd
#
_entry.id   fd7f1676524330f96bfcd101c85fa9fd
#
_cell.length_a   1.000
_cell.length_b   1.000
_cell.length_c   1.000
_cell.angle_alpha   90.00
_cell.angle_beta   90.00
_cell.angle_gamma   90.00
#
_symmetry.space_group_name_H-M   'P 1'
#
loop_
_entity.id
_entity.type
_entity.pdbx_description
1 polymer ?
#
loop_
_entity_poly.entity_id
_entity_poly.type
_entity_poly.pdbx_seq_one_letter_code
_entity_poly.pdbx_strand_id
1 'polypeptide(L)'
;MSRADYVASEDDNVLVTGISGDKNSLGYFGYAYYIENKDKIKVVKIDGGGGCIEPSLETVADGSYSPLARPVFIYANNDHISNRPEVAAFLEYYLTEGSQYVTEVGYVPIGEANYQKELEKIK
;
A
#
# COMPACT_ATOMS: atom_id res chain seq x y z
N MET A 1 6.56 15.75 17.05
CA MET A 1 7.99 15.56 16.66
C MET A 1 8.28 14.09 16.78
N SER A 2 8.80 13.47 15.73
CA SER A 2 9.16 12.02 15.78
C SER A 2 10.42 11.84 16.63
N ARG A 3 10.55 10.64 17.25
CA ARG A 3 11.78 10.26 17.95
C ARG A 3 12.94 10.19 16.94
N ALA A 4 14.16 10.41 17.39
CA ALA A 4 15.37 10.34 16.57
C ALA A 4 16.14 9.01 16.77
N ASP A 5 15.72 8.19 17.74
CA ASP A 5 16.34 6.92 18.13
C ASP A 5 15.62 5.69 17.58
N TYR A 6 15.12 5.80 16.35
CA TYR A 6 14.47 4.69 15.65
C TYR A 6 15.39 4.12 14.56
N VAL A 7 15.15 2.88 14.21
CA VAL A 7 15.80 2.22 13.07
C VAL A 7 14.94 2.49 11.83
N ALA A 8 15.53 3.16 10.84
CA ALA A 8 14.93 3.33 9.52
C ALA A 8 15.59 2.39 8.52
N SER A 9 14.79 1.76 7.67
CA SER A 9 15.26 0.97 6.54
C SER A 9 14.28 1.10 5.38
N GLU A 10 14.79 1.12 4.16
CA GLU A 10 14.00 0.98 2.93
C GLU A 10 13.70 -0.51 2.62
N ASP A 11 14.42 -1.42 3.25
CA ASP A 11 14.14 -2.85 3.19
C ASP A 11 13.26 -3.26 4.38
N ASP A 12 12.00 -3.54 4.12
CA ASP A 12 11.02 -3.94 5.13
C ASP A 12 11.37 -5.27 5.80
N ASN A 13 12.16 -6.15 5.17
CA ASN A 13 12.63 -7.40 5.80
C ASN A 13 13.58 -7.11 6.97
N VAL A 14 14.36 -6.04 6.90
CA VAL A 14 15.21 -5.57 8.01
C VAL A 14 14.34 -5.14 9.18
N LEU A 15 13.24 -4.42 8.90
CA LEU A 15 12.28 -4.00 9.92
C LEU A 15 11.57 -5.19 10.57
N VAL A 16 11.10 -6.14 9.76
CA VAL A 16 10.49 -7.41 10.26
C VAL A 16 11.45 -8.16 11.16
N THR A 17 12.71 -8.29 10.76
CA THR A 17 13.73 -8.96 11.54
C THR A 17 13.96 -8.27 12.88
N GLY A 18 14.04 -6.94 12.89
CA GLY A 18 14.19 -6.14 14.11
C GLY A 18 13.03 -6.33 15.08
N ILE A 19 11.78 -6.27 14.57
CA ILE A 19 10.56 -6.44 15.37
C ILE A 19 10.46 -7.87 15.93
N SER A 20 10.76 -8.88 15.12
CA SER A 20 10.69 -10.27 15.57
C SER A 20 11.75 -10.63 16.63
N GLY A 21 12.87 -9.90 16.64
CA GLY A 21 13.98 -10.10 17.58
C GLY A 21 13.83 -9.39 18.92
N ASP A 22 12.93 -8.40 19.04
CA ASP A 22 12.74 -7.63 20.28
C ASP A 22 11.26 -7.57 20.68
N LYS A 23 10.94 -8.25 21.78
CA LYS A 23 9.59 -8.34 22.36
C LYS A 23 8.94 -6.97 22.64
N ASN A 24 9.73 -5.94 22.90
CA ASN A 24 9.26 -4.61 23.27
C ASN A 24 9.33 -3.61 22.10
N SER A 25 9.72 -4.05 20.92
CA SER A 25 9.79 -3.19 19.75
C SER A 25 8.42 -2.98 19.13
N LEU A 26 8.25 -1.83 18.49
CA LEU A 26 7.12 -1.46 17.65
C LEU A 26 7.64 -0.95 16.32
N GLY A 27 7.09 -1.43 15.23
CA GLY A 27 7.43 -0.95 13.89
C GLY A 27 6.22 -0.76 13.01
N TYR A 28 6.42 -0.10 11.88
CA TYR A 28 5.43 -0.08 10.82
C TYR A 28 6.11 -0.24 9.46
N PHE A 29 5.47 -0.97 8.57
CA PHE A 29 5.92 -1.29 7.23
C PHE A 29 4.74 -1.77 6.37
N GLY A 30 4.98 -2.10 5.12
CA GLY A 30 3.95 -2.52 4.18
C GLY A 30 3.16 -3.74 4.65
N TYR A 31 1.84 -3.73 4.45
CA TYR A 31 0.92 -4.78 4.89
C TYR A 31 1.29 -6.17 4.35
N ALA A 32 1.82 -6.26 3.13
CA ALA A 32 2.25 -7.53 2.55
C ALA A 32 3.32 -8.23 3.38
N TYR A 33 4.30 -7.50 3.90
CA TYR A 33 5.35 -8.06 4.75
C TYR A 33 4.81 -8.60 6.08
N TYR A 34 3.76 -7.98 6.63
CA TYR A 34 3.05 -8.54 7.77
C TYR A 34 2.40 -9.88 7.40
N ILE A 35 1.71 -9.95 6.27
CA ILE A 35 1.01 -11.17 5.82
C ILE A 35 1.97 -12.35 5.67
N GLU A 36 3.15 -12.12 5.12
CA GLU A 36 4.19 -13.14 4.94
C GLU A 36 4.86 -13.59 6.24
N ASN A 37 4.73 -12.80 7.31
CA ASN A 37 5.40 -13.02 8.58
C ASN A 37 4.44 -13.10 9.79
N LYS A 38 3.17 -13.46 9.58
CA LYS A 38 2.13 -13.56 10.63
C LYS A 38 2.50 -14.47 11.80
N ASP A 39 3.32 -15.46 11.53
CA ASP A 39 3.83 -16.43 12.52
C ASP A 39 4.91 -15.86 13.44
N LYS A 40 5.57 -14.77 13.05
CA LYS A 40 6.71 -14.16 13.76
C LYS A 40 6.36 -12.86 14.45
N ILE A 41 5.39 -12.12 13.94
CA ILE A 41 5.04 -10.77 14.41
C ILE A 41 3.55 -10.64 14.64
N LYS A 42 3.20 -9.79 15.63
CA LYS A 42 1.80 -9.49 15.97
C LYS A 42 1.39 -8.14 15.42
N VAL A 43 0.26 -8.10 14.76
CA VAL A 43 -0.32 -6.83 14.30
C VAL A 43 -0.97 -6.06 15.44
N VAL A 44 -0.96 -4.75 15.34
CA VAL A 44 -1.63 -3.83 16.28
C VAL A 44 -2.87 -3.24 15.61
N LYS A 45 -4.00 -3.34 16.30
CA LYS A 45 -5.22 -2.62 15.91
C LYS A 45 -5.06 -1.14 16.20
N ILE A 46 -5.60 -0.30 15.33
CA ILE A 46 -5.58 1.15 15.53
C ILE A 46 -7.00 1.70 15.64
N ASP A 47 -7.16 2.75 16.42
CA ASP A 47 -8.41 3.49 16.55
C ASP A 47 -8.26 4.85 15.85
N GLY A 48 -8.88 4.99 14.69
CA GLY A 48 -8.97 6.22 13.91
C GLY A 48 -10.17 7.08 14.26
N GLY A 49 -10.86 6.79 15.38
CA GLY A 49 -12.08 7.48 15.83
C GLY A 49 -13.36 6.67 15.64
N GLY A 50 -13.26 5.47 15.08
CA GLY A 50 -14.39 4.56 14.86
C GLY A 50 -14.28 3.22 15.61
N GLY A 51 -13.31 3.10 16.53
CA GLY A 51 -12.98 1.87 17.24
C GLY A 51 -11.70 1.21 16.72
N CYS A 52 -11.24 0.20 17.46
CA CYS A 52 -9.99 -0.51 17.13
C CYS A 52 -10.18 -1.44 15.92
N ILE A 53 -9.58 -1.08 14.80
CA ILE A 53 -9.64 -1.81 13.53
C ILE A 53 -8.31 -2.53 13.30
N GLU A 54 -8.40 -3.80 12.93
CA GLU A 54 -7.26 -4.62 12.52
C GLU A 54 -7.01 -4.46 11.01
N PRO A 55 -5.75 -4.39 10.55
CA PRO A 55 -5.47 -4.36 9.12
C PRO A 55 -5.81 -5.71 8.47
N SER A 56 -6.59 -5.63 7.41
CA SER A 56 -6.90 -6.73 6.50
C SER A 56 -6.90 -6.21 5.06
N LEU A 57 -6.98 -7.10 4.07
CA LEU A 57 -7.13 -6.66 2.68
C LEU A 57 -8.34 -5.75 2.51
N GLU A 58 -9.45 -6.08 3.17
CA GLU A 58 -10.69 -5.29 3.13
C GLU A 58 -10.52 -3.93 3.81
N THR A 59 -10.05 -3.89 5.07
CA THR A 59 -9.93 -2.65 5.84
C THR A 59 -8.84 -1.71 5.33
N VAL A 60 -7.86 -2.22 4.60
CA VAL A 60 -6.86 -1.42 3.90
C VAL A 60 -7.43 -0.90 2.57
N ALA A 61 -8.15 -1.73 1.80
CA ALA A 61 -8.73 -1.35 0.52
C ALA A 61 -9.85 -0.32 0.65
N ASP A 62 -10.71 -0.43 1.66
CA ASP A 62 -11.81 0.50 1.92
C ASP A 62 -11.40 1.74 2.74
N GLY A 63 -10.14 1.77 3.22
CA GLY A 63 -9.58 2.87 4.01
C GLY A 63 -10.05 2.91 5.47
N SER A 64 -10.78 1.93 5.96
CA SER A 64 -11.25 1.89 7.35
C SER A 64 -10.11 1.69 8.37
N TYR A 65 -8.98 1.09 7.94
CA TYR A 65 -7.72 1.08 8.72
C TYR A 65 -7.06 2.47 8.71
N SER A 66 -7.79 3.45 9.16
CA SER A 66 -7.42 4.87 9.17
C SER A 66 -6.71 5.24 10.48
N PRO A 67 -5.66 6.11 10.46
CA PRO A 67 -5.15 6.86 9.30
C PRO A 67 -3.99 6.18 8.55
N LEU A 68 -3.70 4.90 8.80
CA LEU A 68 -2.52 4.25 8.22
C LEU A 68 -2.75 3.71 6.80
N ALA A 69 -3.97 3.29 6.46
CA ALA A 69 -4.30 2.97 5.08
C ALA A 69 -4.29 4.23 4.22
N ARG A 70 -3.53 4.20 3.14
CA ARG A 70 -3.43 5.29 2.16
C ARG A 70 -3.11 4.75 0.78
N PRO A 71 -3.64 5.37 -0.29
CA PRO A 71 -3.32 4.97 -1.64
C PRO A 71 -1.89 5.37 -2.04
N VAL A 72 -1.31 4.59 -2.93
CA VAL A 72 -0.12 4.96 -3.69
C VAL A 72 -0.58 5.64 -4.98
N PHE A 73 0.01 6.78 -5.31
CA PHE A 73 -0.34 7.55 -6.49
C PHE A 73 0.76 7.48 -7.54
N ILE A 74 0.34 7.43 -8.80
CA ILE A 74 1.19 7.76 -9.94
C ILE A 74 0.77 9.11 -10.50
N TYR A 75 1.72 9.86 -11.03
CA TYR A 75 1.49 11.15 -11.64
C TYR A 75 1.90 11.11 -13.10
N ALA A 76 1.00 11.48 -13.99
CA ALA A 76 1.26 11.56 -15.41
C ALA A 76 0.95 12.96 -15.92
N ASN A 77 1.76 13.44 -16.88
CA ASN A 77 1.53 14.73 -17.50
C ASN A 77 0.46 14.59 -18.59
N ASN A 78 -0.59 15.42 -18.52
CA ASN A 78 -1.70 15.40 -19.48
C ASN A 78 -1.24 15.65 -20.93
N ASP A 79 -0.25 16.53 -21.13
CA ASP A 79 0.30 16.77 -22.47
C ASP A 79 0.98 15.51 -23.04
N HIS A 80 1.62 14.72 -22.16
CA HIS A 80 2.22 13.46 -22.57
C HIS A 80 1.17 12.40 -22.86
N ILE A 81 0.10 12.32 -22.09
CA ILE A 81 -1.02 11.40 -22.36
C ILE A 81 -1.61 11.70 -23.74
N SER A 82 -1.85 12.99 -24.04
CA SER A 82 -2.48 13.42 -25.29
C SER A 82 -1.58 13.31 -26.53
N ASN A 83 -0.27 13.51 -26.37
CA ASN A 83 0.66 13.67 -27.50
C ASN A 83 1.66 12.51 -27.66
N ARG A 84 1.66 11.54 -26.75
CA ARG A 84 2.57 10.38 -26.76
C ARG A 84 1.76 9.10 -26.58
N PRO A 85 1.45 8.40 -27.69
CA PRO A 85 0.65 7.17 -27.64
C PRO A 85 1.21 6.09 -26.69
N GLU A 86 2.54 6.01 -26.57
CA GLU A 86 3.20 5.07 -25.68
C GLU A 86 2.92 5.34 -24.19
N VAL A 87 2.74 6.61 -23.80
CA VAL A 87 2.38 6.98 -22.42
C VAL A 87 0.94 6.58 -22.11
N ALA A 88 0.02 6.90 -23.02
CA ALA A 88 -1.38 6.51 -22.90
C ALA A 88 -1.53 4.99 -22.83
N ALA A 89 -0.87 4.25 -23.74
CA ALA A 89 -0.90 2.79 -23.77
C ALA A 89 -0.31 2.16 -22.50
N PHE A 90 0.77 2.73 -21.95
CA PHE A 90 1.35 2.25 -20.69
C PHE A 90 0.40 2.45 -19.52
N LEU A 91 -0.24 3.62 -19.41
CA LEU A 91 -1.19 3.90 -18.33
C LEU A 91 -2.44 3.03 -18.44
N GLU A 92 -2.94 2.80 -19.66
CA GLU A 92 -4.04 1.89 -19.91
C GLU A 92 -3.69 0.46 -19.46
N TYR A 93 -2.53 -0.05 -19.89
CA TYR A 93 -2.04 -1.36 -19.46
C TYR A 93 -1.88 -1.44 -17.93
N TYR A 94 -1.31 -0.39 -17.31
CA TYR A 94 -1.10 -0.34 -15.86
C TYR A 94 -2.41 -0.43 -15.07
N LEU A 95 -3.46 0.24 -15.54
CA LEU A 95 -4.77 0.27 -14.87
C LEU A 95 -5.67 -0.94 -15.20
N THR A 96 -5.35 -1.67 -16.28
CA THR A 96 -6.10 -2.87 -16.71
C THR A 96 -5.32 -4.14 -16.41
N GLU A 97 -4.50 -4.60 -17.33
CA GLU A 97 -3.74 -5.83 -17.21
C GLU A 97 -2.74 -5.82 -16.04
N GLY A 98 -2.13 -4.66 -15.75
CA GLY A 98 -1.19 -4.49 -14.66
C GLY A 98 -1.82 -4.67 -13.27
N SER A 99 -3.11 -4.43 -13.14
CA SER A 99 -3.83 -4.53 -11.86
C SER A 99 -3.79 -5.91 -11.23
N GLN A 100 -3.69 -6.98 -12.03
CA GLN A 100 -3.59 -8.35 -11.54
C GLN A 100 -2.30 -8.65 -10.77
N TYR A 101 -1.23 -7.89 -11.02
CA TYR A 101 0.08 -8.08 -10.37
C TYR A 101 0.23 -7.31 -9.05
N VAL A 102 -0.73 -6.46 -8.70
CA VAL A 102 -0.65 -5.58 -7.53
C VAL A 102 -0.40 -6.34 -6.22
N THR A 103 -1.09 -7.46 -6.03
CA THR A 103 -0.91 -8.30 -4.84
C THR A 103 0.44 -9.01 -4.84
N GLU A 104 0.91 -9.44 -6.01
CA GLU A 104 2.19 -10.14 -6.17
C GLU A 104 3.38 -9.23 -5.80
N VAL A 105 3.28 -7.94 -6.12
CA VAL A 105 4.31 -6.94 -5.75
C VAL A 105 4.09 -6.32 -4.35
N GLY A 106 3.21 -6.89 -3.55
CA GLY A 106 3.06 -6.54 -2.14
C GLY A 106 2.14 -5.35 -1.84
N TYR A 107 1.26 -4.98 -2.76
CA TYR A 107 0.26 -3.93 -2.54
C TYR A 107 -1.16 -4.50 -2.45
N VAL A 108 -2.09 -3.68 -1.98
CA VAL A 108 -3.52 -4.00 -1.91
C VAL A 108 -4.21 -3.35 -3.11
N PRO A 109 -4.90 -4.14 -3.98
CA PRO A 109 -5.62 -3.57 -5.11
C PRO A 109 -6.79 -2.70 -4.66
N ILE A 110 -7.02 -1.60 -5.38
CA ILE A 110 -8.10 -0.63 -5.07
C ILE A 110 -9.49 -1.10 -5.51
N GLY A 111 -9.58 -2.27 -6.15
CA GLY A 111 -10.81 -2.84 -6.67
C GLY A 111 -11.18 -2.33 -8.06
N GLU A 112 -11.83 -3.20 -8.84
CA GLU A 112 -12.15 -2.98 -10.26
C GLU A 112 -12.86 -1.66 -10.53
N ALA A 113 -13.88 -1.33 -9.74
CA ALA A 113 -14.64 -0.09 -9.93
C ALA A 113 -13.79 1.19 -9.80
N ASN A 114 -12.74 1.16 -8.97
CA ASN A 114 -11.82 2.28 -8.82
C ASN A 114 -10.81 2.33 -9.98
N TYR A 115 -10.30 1.19 -10.43
CA TYR A 115 -9.46 1.13 -11.64
C TYR A 115 -10.19 1.71 -12.85
N GLN A 116 -11.45 1.38 -13.06
CA GLN A 116 -12.26 1.94 -14.16
C GLN A 116 -12.41 3.46 -14.05
N LYS A 117 -12.64 4.01 -12.85
CA LYS A 117 -12.69 5.47 -12.66
C LYS A 117 -11.35 6.16 -12.97
N GLU A 118 -10.23 5.53 -12.63
CA GLU A 118 -8.91 6.09 -12.96
C GLU A 118 -8.64 6.00 -14.47
N LEU A 119 -9.08 4.92 -15.11
CA LEU A 119 -8.97 4.75 -16.56
C LEU A 119 -9.74 5.81 -17.34
N GLU A 120 -10.90 6.25 -16.85
CA GLU A 120 -11.68 7.33 -17.46
C GLU A 120 -10.95 8.69 -17.48
N LYS A 121 -10.02 8.91 -16.55
CA LYS A 121 -9.26 10.16 -16.47
C LYS A 121 -8.17 10.29 -17.54
N ILE A 122 -7.77 9.20 -18.17
CA ILE A 122 -6.72 9.17 -19.20
C ILE A 122 -7.25 9.02 -20.62
N LYS A 123 -8.56 8.91 -20.78
CA LYS A 123 -9.28 8.93 -22.06
C LYS A 123 -9.65 10.36 -22.46
#